data_6d590673bd7511d9f0f10e0b44ee9429
#
_entry.id   6d590673bd7511d9f0f10e0b44ee9429
#
_cell.length_a   1.000
_cell.length_b   1.000
_cell.length_c   1.000
_cell.angle_alpha   90.00
_cell.angle_beta   90.00
_cell.angle_gamma   90.00
#
_symmetry.space_group_name_H-M   'P 1'
#
loop_
_entity.id
_entity.type
_entity.pdbx_description
1 polymer ?
#
loop_
_entity_poly.entity_id
_entity_poly.type
_entity_poly.pdbx_seq_one_letter_code
_entity_poly.pdbx_strand_id
1 'polypeptide(L)'
;MSKIQIQLSDGRNINIDLYEDVAPITVKNFKKLIKENFFDGLCFHRTIKDFMIQGGGFVADGRAIKEKGGADTIKGEFLSNGVKNDLHHGEGVISMARTNVKDSASSQFFICSADCAFLDGQYAAFGKTSDEESLAVVKSISKVPTHSFS
;
A
#
# COMPACT_ATOMS: atom_id res chain seq x y z
N MET A 1 8.04 12.37 10.11
CA MET A 1 7.26 12.11 8.88
C MET A 1 8.20 12.07 7.68
N SER A 2 8.07 11.07 6.84
CA SER A 2 8.86 10.93 5.63
C SER A 2 7.96 11.09 4.41
N LYS A 3 8.54 11.52 3.29
CA LYS A 3 7.81 11.68 2.03
C LYS A 3 8.37 10.72 1.00
N ILE A 4 7.48 10.03 0.28
CA ILE A 4 7.84 9.15 -0.83
C ILE A 4 7.01 9.47 -2.06
N GLN A 5 7.43 8.96 -3.20
CA GLN A 5 6.70 9.11 -4.45
C GLN A 5 6.66 7.77 -5.18
N ILE A 6 5.47 7.38 -5.62
CA ILE A 6 5.30 6.24 -6.52
C ILE A 6 5.20 6.80 -7.94
N GLN A 7 6.13 6.41 -8.80
CA GLN A 7 6.15 6.82 -10.19
C GLN A 7 5.53 5.73 -11.04
N LEU A 8 4.48 6.06 -11.77
CA LEU A 8 3.78 5.12 -12.64
C LEU A 8 4.40 5.12 -14.04
N SER A 9 4.24 4.01 -14.74
CA SER A 9 4.80 3.84 -16.09
C SER A 9 4.22 4.84 -17.11
N ASP A 10 3.04 5.38 -16.85
CA ASP A 10 2.40 6.38 -17.73
C ASP A 10 2.81 7.82 -17.42
N GLY A 11 3.73 8.02 -16.46
CA GLY A 11 4.25 9.34 -16.09
C GLY A 11 3.53 10.03 -14.94
N ARG A 12 2.42 9.46 -14.46
CA ARG A 12 1.74 10.01 -13.27
C ARG A 12 2.48 9.64 -12.00
N ASN A 13 2.28 10.41 -10.96
CA ASN A 13 2.94 10.19 -9.67
C ASN A 13 1.92 10.20 -8.53
N ILE A 14 2.22 9.41 -7.49
CA ILE A 14 1.47 9.41 -6.25
C ILE A 14 2.43 9.81 -5.14
N ASN A 15 2.21 10.99 -4.55
CA ASN A 15 3.03 11.47 -3.44
C ASN A 15 2.37 11.06 -2.12
N ILE A 16 3.16 10.50 -1.22
CA ILE A 16 2.66 9.92 0.04
C ILE A 16 3.52 10.40 1.20
N ASP A 17 2.86 10.79 2.29
CA ASP A 17 3.51 11.05 3.57
C ASP A 17 3.46 9.78 4.40
N LEU A 18 4.60 9.35 4.93
CA LEU A 18 4.71 8.19 5.82
C LEU A 18 4.78 8.66 7.27
N TYR A 19 4.07 7.98 8.15
CA TYR A 19 3.94 8.38 9.55
C TYR A 19 4.69 7.41 10.47
N GLU A 20 5.97 7.71 10.72
CA GLU A 20 6.83 6.87 11.57
C GLU A 20 6.33 6.78 13.01
N ASP A 21 5.67 7.81 13.51
CA ASP A 21 5.11 7.82 14.86
C ASP A 21 3.89 6.91 15.00
N VAL A 22 3.18 6.66 13.91
CA VAL A 22 1.98 5.80 13.90
C VAL A 22 2.37 4.33 13.77
N ALA A 23 3.30 4.02 12.87
CA ALA A 23 3.70 2.65 12.55
C ALA A 23 5.21 2.59 12.25
N PRO A 24 6.05 2.68 13.28
CA PRO A 24 7.51 2.79 13.08
C PRO A 24 8.14 1.59 12.41
N ILE A 25 7.73 0.38 12.74
CA ILE A 25 8.28 -0.84 12.13
C ILE A 25 7.88 -0.92 10.67
N THR A 26 6.62 -0.64 10.38
CA THR A 26 6.06 -0.68 9.03
C THR A 26 6.75 0.34 8.12
N VAL A 27 6.90 1.58 8.58
CA VAL A 27 7.55 2.64 7.80
C VAL A 27 9.02 2.30 7.57
N LYS A 28 9.73 1.82 8.60
CA LYS A 28 11.13 1.43 8.46
C LYS A 28 11.31 0.34 7.41
N ASN A 29 10.46 -0.67 7.43
CA ASN A 29 10.50 -1.76 6.46
C ASN A 29 10.21 -1.26 5.05
N PHE A 30 9.19 -0.41 4.91
CA PHE A 30 8.80 0.14 3.61
C PHE A 30 9.94 0.98 3.00
N LYS A 31 10.58 1.83 3.80
CA LYS A 31 11.72 2.64 3.35
C LYS A 31 12.92 1.77 2.99
N LYS A 32 13.17 0.68 3.73
CA LYS A 32 14.22 -0.29 3.42
C LYS A 32 13.99 -0.89 2.03
N LEU A 33 12.76 -1.33 1.75
CA LEU A 33 12.41 -1.91 0.45
C LEU A 33 12.58 -0.90 -0.68
N ILE A 34 12.25 0.36 -0.45
CA ILE A 34 12.47 1.43 -1.43
C ILE A 34 13.96 1.57 -1.74
N LYS A 35 14.81 1.59 -0.72
CA LYS A 35 16.27 1.72 -0.90
C LYS A 35 16.87 0.54 -1.66
N GLU A 36 16.27 -0.64 -1.53
CA GLU A 36 16.71 -1.86 -2.23
C GLU A 36 16.12 -1.95 -3.64
N ASN A 37 15.38 -0.94 -4.07
CA ASN A 37 14.67 -0.93 -5.35
C ASN A 37 13.71 -2.10 -5.51
N PHE A 38 13.17 -2.60 -4.39
CA PHE A 38 12.29 -3.76 -4.38
C PHE A 38 11.01 -3.52 -5.18
N PHE A 39 10.46 -2.30 -5.10
CA PHE A 39 9.19 -1.97 -5.74
C PHE A 39 9.30 -1.65 -7.23
N ASP A 40 10.51 -1.52 -7.76
CA ASP A 40 10.69 -1.19 -9.17
C ASP A 40 10.16 -2.32 -10.06
N GLY A 41 9.35 -1.95 -11.05
CA GLY A 41 8.76 -2.90 -11.99
C GLY A 41 7.54 -3.64 -11.47
N LEU A 42 7.08 -3.38 -10.25
CA LEU A 42 5.89 -4.00 -9.70
C LEU A 42 4.62 -3.31 -10.20
N CYS A 43 3.50 -4.02 -10.13
CA CYS A 43 2.22 -3.50 -10.60
C CYS A 43 1.18 -3.46 -9.48
N PHE A 44 0.14 -2.66 -9.69
CA PHE A 44 -1.07 -2.75 -8.87
C PHE A 44 -1.90 -3.91 -9.40
N HIS A 45 -1.72 -5.07 -8.78
CA HIS A 45 -2.31 -6.31 -9.26
C HIS A 45 -3.78 -6.51 -8.85
N ARG A 46 -4.30 -5.66 -7.97
CA ARG A 46 -5.69 -5.73 -7.53
C ARG A 46 -6.24 -4.32 -7.36
N THR A 47 -7.33 -4.02 -8.06
CA THR A 47 -8.01 -2.72 -7.96
C THR A 47 -9.50 -2.96 -7.78
N ILE A 48 -10.10 -2.26 -6.84
CA ILE A 48 -11.54 -2.33 -6.58
C ILE A 48 -12.08 -0.92 -6.47
N LYS A 49 -12.97 -0.54 -7.41
CA LYS A 49 -13.58 0.78 -7.43
C LYS A 49 -14.29 1.06 -6.10
N ASP A 50 -14.14 2.27 -5.60
CA ASP A 50 -14.72 2.74 -4.35
C ASP A 50 -14.26 1.92 -3.14
N PHE A 51 -13.06 1.34 -3.23
CA PHE A 51 -12.44 0.61 -2.13
C PHE A 51 -10.94 0.91 -2.07
N MET A 52 -10.12 0.27 -2.93
CA MET A 52 -8.67 0.40 -2.82
C MET A 52 -7.94 -0.03 -4.10
N ILE A 53 -6.64 0.30 -4.16
CA ILE A 53 -5.69 -0.27 -5.10
C ILE A 53 -4.61 -1.00 -4.29
N GLN A 54 -4.19 -2.18 -4.73
CA GLN A 54 -3.21 -3.00 -4.03
C GLN A 54 -2.05 -3.36 -4.94
N GLY A 55 -0.84 -3.23 -4.42
CA GLY A 55 0.37 -3.54 -5.16
C GLY A 55 1.52 -3.91 -4.23
N GLY A 56 2.74 -3.91 -4.78
CA GLY A 56 3.95 -4.14 -4.00
C GLY A 56 4.36 -5.60 -3.89
N GLY A 57 3.72 -6.52 -4.60
CA GLY A 57 4.03 -7.93 -4.49
C GLY A 57 4.13 -8.70 -5.81
N PHE A 58 3.70 -8.11 -6.92
CA PHE A 58 3.63 -8.82 -8.20
C PHE A 58 4.26 -8.03 -9.33
N VAL A 59 4.92 -8.76 -10.23
CA VAL A 59 5.52 -8.22 -11.47
C VAL A 59 4.60 -8.61 -12.63
N ALA A 60 4.36 -7.67 -13.54
CA ALA A 60 3.67 -8.00 -14.78
C ALA A 60 4.63 -8.79 -15.70
N ASP A 61 4.21 -9.95 -16.18
CA ASP A 61 5.00 -10.82 -17.04
C ASP A 61 4.14 -11.24 -18.24
N GLY A 62 4.17 -10.42 -19.29
CA GLY A 62 3.32 -10.61 -20.46
C GLY A 62 1.84 -10.49 -20.09
N ARG A 63 1.08 -11.59 -20.25
CA ARG A 63 -0.35 -11.64 -19.88
C ARG A 63 -0.59 -12.21 -18.50
N ALA A 64 0.49 -12.50 -17.77
CA ALA A 64 0.40 -13.07 -16.43
C ALA A 64 1.02 -12.12 -15.42
N ILE A 65 0.74 -12.33 -14.15
CA ILE A 65 1.46 -11.68 -13.06
C ILE A 65 2.25 -12.75 -12.31
N LYS A 66 3.40 -12.36 -11.79
CA LYS A 66 4.27 -13.25 -11.05
C LYS A 66 4.58 -12.65 -9.69
N GLU A 67 4.43 -13.44 -8.63
CA GLU A 67 4.76 -12.99 -7.30
C GLU A 67 6.26 -12.75 -7.16
N LYS A 68 6.62 -11.59 -6.60
CA LYS A 68 8.00 -11.30 -6.24
C LYS A 68 8.18 -11.60 -4.76
N GLY A 69 8.99 -12.61 -4.45
CA GLY A 69 9.33 -12.96 -3.09
C GLY A 69 10.55 -12.19 -2.57
N GLY A 70 11.00 -12.52 -1.38
CA GLY A 70 12.24 -12.02 -0.81
C GLY A 70 12.12 -10.92 0.22
N ALA A 71 10.92 -10.42 0.48
CA ALA A 71 10.70 -9.47 1.56
C ALA A 71 10.39 -10.22 2.86
N ASP A 72 11.00 -9.76 3.96
CA ASP A 72 10.74 -10.34 5.29
C ASP A 72 9.39 -9.90 5.82
N THR A 73 8.75 -10.76 6.61
CA THR A 73 7.53 -10.40 7.32
C THR A 73 7.85 -9.49 8.50
N ILE A 74 6.89 -8.65 8.86
CA ILE A 74 7.03 -7.72 9.98
C ILE A 74 5.85 -7.86 10.93
N LYS A 75 6.03 -7.36 12.16
CA LYS A 75 4.95 -7.32 13.14
C LYS A 75 3.83 -6.40 12.63
N GLY A 76 2.59 -6.85 12.74
CA GLY A 76 1.41 -6.05 12.38
C GLY A 76 1.15 -4.96 13.40
N GLU A 77 1.30 -3.71 12.99
CA GLU A 77 1.13 -2.55 13.87
C GLU A 77 -0.31 -2.04 13.80
N PHE A 78 -1.23 -2.77 14.39
CA PHE A 78 -2.65 -2.40 14.44
C PHE A 78 -3.29 -2.89 15.73
N LEU A 79 -4.43 -2.30 16.08
CA LEU A 79 -5.05 -2.48 17.41
C LEU A 79 -5.34 -3.94 17.77
N SER A 80 -5.92 -4.72 16.84
CA SER A 80 -6.25 -6.12 17.14
C SER A 80 -5.01 -7.01 17.35
N ASN A 81 -3.81 -6.48 17.04
CA ASN A 81 -2.53 -7.13 17.31
C ASN A 81 -1.79 -6.51 18.51
N GLY A 82 -2.50 -5.74 19.33
CA GLY A 82 -1.95 -5.16 20.56
C GLY A 82 -1.11 -3.90 20.36
N VAL A 83 -1.13 -3.29 19.19
CA VAL A 83 -0.36 -2.06 18.89
C VAL A 83 -1.33 -0.90 18.68
N LYS A 84 -1.09 0.21 19.39
CA LYS A 84 -1.89 1.41 19.19
C LYS A 84 -1.61 1.99 17.80
N ASN A 85 -2.64 2.08 16.97
CA ASN A 85 -2.59 2.72 15.67
C ASN A 85 -3.97 3.33 15.41
N ASP A 86 -4.07 4.63 15.60
CA ASP A 86 -5.32 5.37 15.49
C ASP A 86 -5.58 5.95 14.10
N LEU A 87 -4.74 5.66 13.13
CA LEU A 87 -4.91 6.20 11.79
C LEU A 87 -6.14 5.55 11.13
N HIS A 88 -7.13 6.39 10.83
CA HIS A 88 -8.34 5.97 10.16
C HIS A 88 -8.06 5.65 8.67
N HIS A 89 -8.61 4.54 8.18
CA HIS A 89 -8.52 4.16 6.76
C HIS A 89 -9.46 5.00 5.90
N GLY A 90 -9.16 6.30 5.80
CA GLY A 90 -9.89 7.21 4.93
C GLY A 90 -9.30 7.24 3.52
N GLU A 91 -9.84 8.11 2.67
CA GLU A 91 -9.34 8.27 1.31
C GLU A 91 -7.84 8.62 1.29
N GLY A 92 -7.08 7.92 0.46
CA GLY A 92 -5.65 8.16 0.29
C GLY A 92 -4.75 7.51 1.33
N VAL A 93 -5.29 6.83 2.33
CA VAL A 93 -4.48 6.17 3.36
C VAL A 93 -3.84 4.91 2.80
N ILE A 94 -2.52 4.77 3.03
CA ILE A 94 -1.77 3.57 2.65
C ILE A 94 -1.65 2.65 3.87
N SER A 95 -1.86 1.36 3.66
CA SER A 95 -1.86 0.34 4.71
C SER A 95 -1.25 -0.95 4.18
N MET A 96 -0.75 -1.81 5.07
CA MET A 96 -0.14 -3.07 4.63
C MET A 96 -1.20 -4.14 4.40
N ALA A 97 -1.10 -4.80 3.25
CA ALA A 97 -1.86 -6.01 2.99
C ALA A 97 -1.23 -7.18 3.75
N ARG A 98 -2.05 -8.15 4.14
CA ARG A 98 -1.59 -9.33 4.89
C ARG A 98 -2.54 -10.50 4.68
N THR A 99 -2.09 -11.69 5.07
CA THR A 99 -2.94 -12.87 5.15
C THR A 99 -3.74 -12.84 6.47
N ASN A 100 -4.40 -13.93 6.83
CA ASN A 100 -5.09 -14.04 8.12
C ASN A 100 -4.13 -14.04 9.31
N VAL A 101 -2.84 -14.29 9.08
CA VAL A 101 -1.81 -14.22 10.12
C VAL A 101 -1.47 -12.75 10.35
N LYS A 102 -1.58 -12.29 11.60
CA LYS A 102 -1.42 -10.87 11.92
C LYS A 102 -0.02 -10.32 11.64
N ASP A 103 1.01 -11.14 11.73
CA ASP A 103 2.40 -10.73 11.48
C ASP A 103 2.89 -11.23 10.11
N SER A 104 2.02 -11.28 9.11
CA SER A 104 2.36 -11.80 7.78
C SER A 104 2.63 -10.73 6.73
N ALA A 105 2.46 -9.45 7.05
CA ALA A 105 2.74 -8.38 6.10
C ALA A 105 4.22 -8.34 5.75
N SER A 106 4.55 -8.10 4.49
CA SER A 106 5.94 -7.99 4.04
C SER A 106 6.15 -6.82 3.09
N SER A 107 5.62 -6.88 1.87
CA SER A 107 5.81 -5.82 0.88
C SER A 107 4.51 -5.33 0.26
N GLN A 108 3.46 -6.14 0.24
CA GLN A 108 2.20 -5.73 -0.37
C GLN A 108 1.49 -4.67 0.46
N PHE A 109 1.01 -3.67 -0.22
CA PHE A 109 0.27 -2.58 0.41
C PHE A 109 -0.97 -2.25 -0.40
N PHE A 110 -1.90 -1.55 0.21
CA PHE A 110 -3.05 -0.99 -0.51
C PHE A 110 -3.24 0.48 -0.14
N ILE A 111 -3.82 1.23 -1.06
CA ILE A 111 -4.16 2.63 -0.85
C ILE A 111 -5.67 2.76 -1.01
N CYS A 112 -6.33 3.30 0.01
CA CYS A 112 -7.78 3.44 -0.02
C CYS A 112 -8.21 4.50 -1.02
N SER A 113 -9.15 4.17 -1.88
CA SER A 113 -9.76 5.13 -2.81
C SER A 113 -11.06 5.72 -2.27
N ALA A 114 -11.53 5.21 -1.13
CA ALA A 114 -12.74 5.66 -0.45
C ALA A 114 -12.55 5.48 1.05
N ASP A 115 -13.53 5.87 1.85
CA ASP A 115 -13.50 5.66 3.29
C ASP A 115 -13.75 4.17 3.59
N CYS A 116 -12.80 3.55 4.30
CA CYS A 116 -12.82 2.13 4.62
C CYS A 116 -12.70 1.90 6.13
N ALA A 117 -13.60 2.50 6.90
CA ALA A 117 -13.57 2.42 8.37
C ALA A 117 -13.58 0.99 8.91
N PHE A 118 -14.14 0.04 8.17
CA PHE A 118 -14.17 -1.37 8.59
C PHE A 118 -12.79 -2.02 8.66
N LEU A 119 -11.75 -1.37 8.12
CA LEU A 119 -10.37 -1.85 8.19
C LEU A 119 -9.64 -1.33 9.43
N ASP A 120 -10.20 -0.31 10.10
CA ASP A 120 -9.53 0.30 11.26
C ASP A 120 -9.34 -0.74 12.36
N GLY A 121 -8.14 -0.73 12.96
CA GLY A 121 -7.78 -1.68 14.00
C GLY A 121 -7.42 -3.08 13.52
N GLN A 122 -7.55 -3.37 12.22
CA GLN A 122 -7.29 -4.70 11.65
C GLN A 122 -6.09 -4.72 10.69
N TYR A 123 -5.66 -3.55 10.22
CA TYR A 123 -4.54 -3.41 9.28
C TYR A 123 -3.65 -2.27 9.71
N ALA A 124 -2.36 -2.37 9.35
CA ALA A 124 -1.35 -1.38 9.73
C ALA A 124 -1.34 -0.22 8.75
N ALA A 125 -2.19 0.77 8.98
CA ALA A 125 -2.14 2.03 8.25
C ALA A 125 -0.89 2.79 8.65
N PHE A 126 -0.15 3.35 7.67
CA PHE A 126 1.14 3.97 7.97
C PHE A 126 1.44 5.25 7.19
N GLY A 127 0.49 5.76 6.43
CA GLY A 127 0.67 7.00 5.69
C GLY A 127 -0.58 7.43 4.95
N LYS A 128 -0.44 8.49 4.17
CA LYS A 128 -1.54 9.05 3.40
C LYS A 128 -1.01 9.85 2.21
N THR A 129 -1.77 9.89 1.11
CA THR A 129 -1.44 10.77 -0.01
C THR A 129 -1.30 12.22 0.47
N SER A 130 -0.26 12.92 -0.01
CA SER A 130 0.08 14.25 0.50
C SER A 130 -0.64 15.39 -0.21
N ASP A 131 -1.31 15.13 -1.33
CA ASP A 131 -2.03 16.15 -2.10
C ASP A 131 -3.25 15.56 -2.82
N GLU A 132 -4.14 16.45 -3.26
CA GLU A 132 -5.38 16.03 -3.94
C GLU A 132 -5.12 15.39 -5.30
N GLU A 133 -4.07 15.81 -5.98
CA GLU A 133 -3.71 15.25 -7.29
C GLU A 133 -3.31 13.78 -7.15
N SER A 134 -2.53 13.44 -6.12
CA SER A 134 -2.17 12.05 -5.83
C SER A 134 -3.39 11.21 -5.50
N LEU A 135 -4.31 11.73 -4.72
CA LEU A 135 -5.57 11.04 -4.41
C LEU A 135 -6.39 10.81 -5.69
N ALA A 136 -6.44 11.78 -6.58
CA ALA A 136 -7.15 11.64 -7.86
C ALA A 136 -6.53 10.52 -8.70
N VAL A 137 -5.20 10.38 -8.70
CA VAL A 137 -4.51 9.29 -9.39
C VAL A 137 -4.93 7.93 -8.80
N VAL A 138 -4.94 7.81 -7.47
CA VAL A 138 -5.38 6.58 -6.79
C VAL A 138 -6.80 6.21 -7.20
N LYS A 139 -7.71 7.18 -7.19
CA LYS A 139 -9.11 6.95 -7.59
C LYS A 139 -9.22 6.52 -9.05
N SER A 140 -8.41 7.12 -9.92
CA SER A 140 -8.35 6.76 -11.34
C SER A 140 -7.93 5.31 -11.53
N ILE A 141 -6.86 4.87 -10.83
CA ILE A 141 -6.37 3.50 -10.91
C ILE A 141 -7.41 2.52 -10.37
N SER A 142 -8.15 2.88 -9.33
CA SER A 142 -9.14 1.98 -8.72
C SER A 142 -10.26 1.59 -9.68
N LYS A 143 -10.47 2.36 -10.74
CA LYS A 143 -11.49 2.11 -11.76
C LYS A 143 -11.01 1.18 -12.88
N VAL A 144 -9.74 0.84 -12.91
CA VAL A 144 -9.16 -0.03 -13.95
C VAL A 144 -9.38 -1.49 -13.56
N PRO A 145 -9.95 -2.32 -14.45
CA PRO A 145 -10.17 -3.74 -14.14
C PRO A 145 -8.87 -4.51 -13.91
N THR A 146 -8.84 -5.33 -12.87
CA THR A 146 -7.61 -6.05 -12.49
C THR A 146 -7.38 -7.34 -13.25
N HIS A 147 -8.40 -7.90 -13.88
CA HIS A 147 -8.23 -9.09 -14.68
C HIS A 147 -7.43 -8.85 -15.97
N SER A 148 -7.13 -7.61 -16.28
CA SER A 148 -6.43 -7.20 -17.49
C SER A 148 -5.02 -6.67 -17.26
N PHE A 149 -4.40 -6.89 -16.12
CA PHE A 149 -3.03 -6.47 -15.80
C PHE A 149 -2.76 -5.00 -16.00
N SER A 150 -3.38 -4.22 -15.31
CA SER A 150 -3.12 -2.78 -15.41
C SER A 150 -2.36 -2.27 -14.25
#